data_23d5923df7fbffd3d0e82126e0775339
#
_entry.id   23d5923df7fbffd3d0e82126e0775339
#
_cell.length_a   1.000
_cell.length_b   1.000
_cell.length_c   1.000
_cell.angle_alpha   90.00
_cell.angle_beta   90.00
_cell.angle_gamma   90.00
#
_symmetry.space_group_name_H-M   'P 1'
#
loop_
_entity.id
_entity.type
_entity.pdbx_description
1 polymer ?
#
loop_
_entity_poly.entity_id
_entity_poly.type
_entity_poly.pdbx_seq_one_letter_code
_entity_poly.pdbx_strand_id
1 'polypeptide(L)'
;MNLIATRRIIGLAAVLASTLMAACGQRSTTALTETLTVYEDKPTMKLLDLGEPGNSPGDVYHFFATLHSAPGGPVTGEVFGSKTLIKIATDTNPNLETRATVLFFTFANHQDQIVAVGATDYPPTAGEFDASQPVVRAVLGGTGKYIGARGQVASTRNADGSYKQVFTLLK
;
A
#
# COMPACT_ATOMS: atom_id res chain seq x y z
N MET A 1 60.36 -74.98 12.28
CA MET A 1 59.09 -74.44 12.81
C MET A 1 58.93 -73.06 12.25
N ASN A 2 58.24 -72.99 11.09
CA ASN A 2 58.08 -71.73 10.33
C ASN A 2 56.70 -71.15 10.61
N LEU A 3 56.60 -69.96 11.13
CA LEU A 3 55.38 -69.19 11.27
C LEU A 3 55.25 -68.21 10.08
N ILE A 4 54.26 -68.48 9.25
CA ILE A 4 53.92 -67.64 8.14
C ILE A 4 52.99 -66.52 8.68
N ALA A 5 53.41 -65.28 8.58
CA ALA A 5 52.57 -64.10 8.90
C ALA A 5 51.81 -63.64 7.72
N THR A 6 50.45 -63.75 7.76
CA THR A 6 49.54 -63.32 6.73
C THR A 6 49.24 -61.80 6.92
N ARG A 7 49.70 -60.95 6.01
CA ARG A 7 49.33 -59.54 5.95
C ARG A 7 47.96 -59.38 5.31
N ARG A 8 47.01 -58.87 6.07
CA ARG A 8 45.73 -58.41 5.54
C ARG A 8 45.87 -56.98 5.02
N ILE A 9 45.63 -56.80 3.74
CA ILE A 9 45.50 -55.47 3.09
C ILE A 9 44.08 -54.99 3.30
N ILE A 10 43.89 -53.92 4.06
CA ILE A 10 42.61 -53.23 4.19
C ILE A 10 42.55 -52.17 3.10
N GLY A 11 41.74 -52.42 2.09
CA GLY A 11 41.44 -51.46 1.02
C GLY A 11 40.51 -50.33 1.59
N LEU A 12 41.03 -49.11 1.58
CA LEU A 12 40.26 -47.93 1.92
C LEU A 12 39.49 -47.47 0.69
N ALA A 13 38.18 -47.71 0.65
CA ALA A 13 37.29 -47.20 -0.39
C ALA A 13 36.93 -45.77 -0.03
N ALA A 14 37.48 -44.80 -0.76
CA ALA A 14 37.12 -43.39 -0.66
C ALA A 14 35.81 -43.18 -1.43
N VAL A 15 34.70 -42.94 -0.71
CA VAL A 15 33.41 -42.51 -1.31
C VAL A 15 33.48 -41.01 -1.54
N LEU A 16 33.65 -40.59 -2.78
CA LEU A 16 33.45 -39.16 -3.18
C LEU A 16 31.93 -38.87 -3.19
N ALA A 17 31.45 -38.23 -2.15
CA ALA A 17 30.11 -37.63 -2.17
C ALA A 17 30.18 -36.30 -2.91
N SER A 18 29.77 -36.26 -4.17
CA SER A 18 29.58 -35.06 -4.97
C SER A 18 28.29 -34.38 -4.54
N THR A 19 28.40 -33.36 -3.68
CA THR A 19 27.28 -32.47 -3.37
C THR A 19 27.01 -31.56 -4.55
N LEU A 20 25.98 -31.90 -5.38
CA LEU A 20 25.37 -30.95 -6.31
C LEU A 20 24.67 -29.85 -5.48
N MET A 21 25.32 -28.72 -5.32
CA MET A 21 24.63 -27.49 -4.91
C MET A 21 23.79 -27.01 -6.11
N ALA A 22 22.49 -27.31 -6.09
CA ALA A 22 21.54 -26.65 -6.96
C ALA A 22 21.48 -25.17 -6.54
N ALA A 23 22.21 -24.32 -7.27
CA ALA A 23 22.06 -22.87 -7.17
C ALA A 23 20.66 -22.52 -7.65
N CYS A 24 19.73 -22.37 -6.72
CA CYS A 24 18.40 -21.81 -6.98
C CYS A 24 18.63 -20.32 -7.36
N GLY A 25 18.86 -20.09 -8.64
CA GLY A 25 18.95 -18.75 -9.20
C GLY A 25 17.60 -18.06 -9.01
N GLN A 26 17.48 -17.23 -7.99
CA GLN A 26 16.37 -16.30 -7.89
C GLN A 26 16.41 -15.39 -9.12
N ARG A 27 15.62 -15.72 -10.14
CA ARG A 27 15.29 -14.78 -11.19
C ARG A 27 14.49 -13.65 -10.53
N SER A 28 15.15 -12.54 -10.28
CA SER A 28 14.48 -11.27 -9.97
C SER A 28 13.72 -10.87 -11.23
N THR A 29 12.47 -11.32 -11.35
CA THR A 29 11.55 -10.80 -12.35
C THR A 29 11.16 -9.40 -11.89
N THR A 30 11.77 -8.37 -12.46
CA THR A 30 11.28 -7.00 -12.30
C THR A 30 9.85 -6.97 -12.82
N ALA A 31 8.89 -6.85 -11.91
CA ALA A 31 7.49 -6.74 -12.29
C ALA A 31 7.31 -5.50 -13.16
N LEU A 32 6.67 -5.65 -14.31
CA LEU A 32 6.33 -4.53 -15.18
C LEU A 32 5.27 -3.70 -14.45
N THR A 33 5.47 -2.40 -14.40
CA THR A 33 4.55 -1.47 -13.74
C THR A 33 4.06 -0.41 -14.73
N GLU A 34 2.85 0.08 -14.47
CA GLU A 34 2.26 1.23 -15.13
C GLU A 34 2.03 2.33 -14.10
N THR A 35 2.30 3.58 -14.48
CA THR A 35 2.05 4.73 -13.63
C THR A 35 0.83 5.50 -14.15
N LEU A 36 -0.14 5.74 -13.26
CA LEU A 36 -1.25 6.65 -13.49
C LEU A 36 -1.14 7.80 -12.49
N THR A 37 -1.23 9.04 -12.95
CA THR A 37 -1.26 10.22 -12.09
C THR A 37 -2.57 10.96 -12.29
N VAL A 38 -3.23 11.31 -11.19
CA VAL A 38 -4.41 12.18 -11.18
C VAL A 38 -4.27 13.23 -10.08
N TYR A 39 -4.98 14.34 -10.24
CA TYR A 39 -4.96 15.47 -9.32
C TYR A 39 -6.36 15.62 -8.74
N GLU A 40 -6.42 15.70 -7.44
CA GLU A 40 -7.65 15.74 -6.66
C GLU A 40 -7.82 17.14 -6.09
N ASP A 41 -9.01 17.71 -6.24
CA ASP A 41 -9.37 18.96 -5.58
C ASP A 41 -9.34 18.79 -4.06
N LYS A 42 -9.32 19.91 -3.34
CA LYS A 42 -9.49 19.87 -1.88
C LYS A 42 -10.80 19.15 -1.55
N PRO A 43 -10.75 18.02 -0.79
CA PRO A 43 -11.94 17.23 -0.52
C PRO A 43 -12.93 17.96 0.39
N THR A 44 -14.21 17.77 0.08
CA THR A 44 -15.30 18.06 1.03
C THR A 44 -15.38 16.90 2.02
N MET A 45 -15.36 17.21 3.30
CA MET A 45 -15.39 16.20 4.38
C MET A 45 -16.54 16.43 5.34
N LYS A 46 -17.08 15.31 5.85
CA LYS A 46 -18.09 15.29 6.91
C LYS A 46 -17.69 14.28 7.97
N LEU A 47 -17.56 14.75 9.22
CA LEU A 47 -17.40 13.88 10.37
C LEU A 47 -18.75 13.29 10.78
N LEU A 48 -18.77 11.99 11.00
CA LEU A 48 -19.78 11.26 11.73
C LEU A 48 -19.17 10.88 13.08
N ASP A 49 -19.54 11.62 14.12
CA ASP A 49 -19.13 11.40 15.51
C ASP A 49 -19.96 10.25 16.07
N LEU A 50 -19.32 9.14 16.40
CA LEU A 50 -19.91 7.90 16.87
C LEU A 50 -19.34 7.52 18.23
N GLY A 51 -20.18 7.15 19.15
CA GLY A 51 -19.78 6.75 20.51
C GLY A 51 -19.72 7.94 21.47
N GLU A 52 -18.62 8.10 22.20
CA GLU A 52 -18.45 9.20 23.13
C GLU A 52 -18.21 10.52 22.39
N PRO A 53 -18.76 11.66 22.86
CA PRO A 53 -18.58 12.95 22.21
C PRO A 53 -17.10 13.33 22.04
N GLY A 54 -16.74 13.81 20.84
CA GLY A 54 -15.37 14.14 20.48
C GLY A 54 -14.63 12.94 19.85
N ASN A 55 -13.33 13.08 19.63
CA ASN A 55 -12.55 12.05 18.94
C ASN A 55 -12.56 10.73 19.72
N SER A 56 -13.22 9.72 19.14
CA SER A 56 -13.31 8.36 19.70
C SER A 56 -13.08 7.29 18.62
N PRO A 57 -12.54 6.11 18.97
CA PRO A 57 -12.45 5.00 18.02
C PRO A 57 -13.82 4.65 17.45
N GLY A 58 -13.90 4.57 16.13
CA GLY A 58 -15.15 4.36 15.39
C GLY A 58 -15.66 5.59 14.66
N ASP A 59 -15.23 6.79 15.00
CA ASP A 59 -15.57 8.00 14.25
C ASP A 59 -15.17 7.91 12.79
N VAL A 60 -16.02 8.42 11.91
CA VAL A 60 -15.82 8.29 10.46
C VAL A 60 -15.84 9.66 9.79
N TYR A 61 -14.77 9.96 9.07
CA TYR A 61 -14.75 11.08 8.12
C TYR A 61 -15.09 10.57 6.74
N HIS A 62 -16.27 10.90 6.23
CA HIS A 62 -16.61 10.72 4.82
C HIS A 62 -16.06 11.87 4.01
N PHE A 63 -15.58 11.58 2.82
CA PHE A 63 -15.05 12.62 1.93
C PHE A 63 -15.32 12.30 0.46
N PHE A 64 -15.35 13.36 -0.35
CA PHE A 64 -15.34 13.26 -1.80
C PHE A 64 -14.63 14.46 -2.43
N ALA A 65 -14.08 14.27 -3.62
CA ALA A 65 -13.46 15.31 -4.42
C ALA A 65 -13.49 14.96 -5.91
N THR A 66 -13.34 15.98 -6.75
CA THR A 66 -13.19 15.85 -8.20
C THR A 66 -11.76 15.46 -8.55
N LEU A 67 -11.59 14.63 -9.57
CA LEU A 67 -10.30 14.25 -10.14
C LEU A 67 -10.06 14.91 -11.49
N HIS A 68 -8.83 15.35 -11.72
CA HIS A 68 -8.38 16.00 -12.95
C HIS A 68 -7.16 15.27 -13.54
N SER A 69 -6.98 15.37 -14.85
CA SER A 69 -5.78 14.80 -15.53
C SER A 69 -4.51 15.62 -15.32
N ALA A 70 -4.66 16.89 -14.95
CA ALA A 70 -3.59 17.83 -14.62
C ALA A 70 -4.11 18.84 -13.58
N PRO A 71 -3.25 19.58 -12.86
CA PRO A 71 -3.70 20.67 -11.98
C PRO A 71 -4.55 21.68 -12.73
N GLY A 72 -5.81 21.87 -12.29
CA GLY A 72 -6.79 22.74 -12.97
C GLY A 72 -7.20 22.30 -14.37
N GLY A 73 -6.86 21.09 -14.77
CA GLY A 73 -7.14 20.51 -16.07
C GLY A 73 -8.55 19.90 -16.19
N PRO A 74 -8.82 19.16 -17.27
CA PRO A 74 -10.10 18.51 -17.47
C PRO A 74 -10.44 17.54 -16.34
N VAL A 75 -11.72 17.51 -15.97
CA VAL A 75 -12.28 16.50 -15.04
C VAL A 75 -12.19 15.13 -15.68
N THR A 76 -11.65 14.17 -14.93
CA THR A 76 -11.50 12.77 -15.38
C THR A 76 -12.29 11.78 -14.53
N GLY A 77 -12.79 12.22 -13.37
CA GLY A 77 -13.52 11.37 -12.45
C GLY A 77 -13.72 12.00 -11.08
N GLU A 78 -13.91 11.14 -10.10
CA GLU A 78 -14.15 11.51 -8.71
C GLU A 78 -13.41 10.54 -7.79
N VAL A 79 -13.07 11.00 -6.59
CA VAL A 79 -12.64 10.16 -5.47
C VAL A 79 -13.57 10.36 -4.30
N PHE A 80 -13.95 9.28 -3.66
CA PHE A 80 -14.70 9.31 -2.43
C PHE A 80 -14.28 8.16 -1.52
N GLY A 81 -14.59 8.27 -0.24
CA GLY A 81 -14.23 7.25 0.71
C GLY A 81 -14.51 7.60 2.15
N SER A 82 -13.88 6.86 3.02
CA SER A 82 -13.97 7.08 4.46
C SER A 82 -12.64 6.87 5.14
N LYS A 83 -12.46 7.60 6.24
CA LYS A 83 -11.35 7.45 7.19
C LYS A 83 -11.97 7.14 8.55
N THR A 84 -11.78 5.93 9.06
CA THR A 84 -12.27 5.53 10.38
C THR A 84 -11.18 5.71 11.40
N LEU A 85 -11.45 6.43 12.46
CA LEU A 85 -10.56 6.57 13.60
C LEU A 85 -10.45 5.24 14.35
N ILE A 86 -9.24 4.68 14.37
CA ILE A 86 -8.95 3.37 14.98
C ILE A 86 -8.27 3.55 16.33
N LYS A 87 -7.36 4.52 16.42
CA LYS A 87 -6.56 4.75 17.61
C LYS A 87 -6.44 6.25 17.83
N ILE A 88 -6.87 6.70 19.00
CA ILE A 88 -6.73 8.11 19.43
C ILE A 88 -5.29 8.41 19.83
N ALA A 89 -4.96 9.70 19.86
CA ALA A 89 -3.73 10.18 20.49
C ALA A 89 -3.67 9.72 21.95
N THR A 90 -2.48 9.35 22.42
CA THR A 90 -2.23 8.83 23.76
C THR A 90 -1.14 9.66 24.44
N ASP A 91 -0.94 9.49 25.74
CA ASP A 91 0.13 10.16 26.49
C ASP A 91 1.53 9.82 25.93
N THR A 92 1.70 8.66 25.32
CA THR A 92 2.96 8.26 24.67
C THR A 92 3.07 8.75 23.23
N ASN A 93 1.95 9.14 22.59
CA ASN A 93 1.91 9.71 21.24
C ASN A 93 0.80 10.78 21.18
N PRO A 94 0.98 11.94 21.80
CA PRO A 94 -0.08 12.95 21.93
C PRO A 94 -0.41 13.66 20.61
N ASN A 95 0.45 13.52 19.61
CA ASN A 95 0.39 14.30 18.37
C ASN A 95 -0.17 13.51 17.18
N LEU A 96 -0.48 12.23 17.34
CA LEU A 96 -0.92 11.39 16.23
C LEU A 96 -2.07 10.47 16.63
N GLU A 97 -3.03 10.36 15.74
CA GLU A 97 -4.11 9.38 15.78
C GLU A 97 -4.08 8.51 14.52
N THR A 98 -4.38 7.23 14.63
CA THR A 98 -4.36 6.31 13.49
C THR A 98 -5.75 6.17 12.87
N ARG A 99 -5.86 6.36 11.56
CA ARG A 99 -7.10 6.16 10.80
C ARG A 99 -6.90 5.09 9.72
N ALA A 100 -7.86 4.17 9.64
CA ALA A 100 -8.01 3.28 8.48
C ALA A 100 -8.78 4.02 7.38
N THR A 101 -8.28 3.98 6.16
CA THR A 101 -8.83 4.72 5.03
C THR A 101 -9.19 3.77 3.89
N VAL A 102 -10.37 3.93 3.32
CA VAL A 102 -10.79 3.32 2.06
C VAL A 102 -11.03 4.42 1.04
N LEU A 103 -10.49 4.26 -0.17
CA LEU A 103 -10.58 5.19 -1.29
C LEU A 103 -11.16 4.48 -2.51
N PHE A 104 -12.16 5.10 -3.12
CA PHE A 104 -12.74 4.69 -4.41
C PHE A 104 -12.44 5.80 -5.42
N PHE A 105 -11.53 5.54 -6.34
CA PHE A 105 -11.26 6.39 -7.50
C PHE A 105 -12.12 5.91 -8.64
N THR A 106 -12.99 6.77 -9.16
CA THR A 106 -13.96 6.42 -10.21
C THR A 106 -13.75 7.29 -11.44
N PHE A 107 -13.85 6.66 -12.58
CA PHE A 107 -13.65 7.28 -13.89
C PHE A 107 -14.78 6.84 -14.83
N ALA A 108 -14.90 7.50 -15.98
CA ALA A 108 -15.83 7.10 -17.02
C ALA A 108 -17.26 6.82 -16.50
N ASN A 109 -17.84 7.77 -15.76
CA ASN A 109 -19.17 7.64 -15.15
C ASN A 109 -19.30 6.38 -14.26
N HIS A 110 -18.30 6.14 -13.41
CA HIS A 110 -18.20 5.03 -12.45
C HIS A 110 -18.03 3.63 -13.06
N GLN A 111 -17.79 3.51 -14.37
CA GLN A 111 -17.55 2.22 -15.00
C GLN A 111 -16.13 1.68 -14.70
N ASP A 112 -15.15 2.56 -14.69
CA ASP A 112 -13.76 2.26 -14.38
C ASP A 112 -13.44 2.70 -12.96
N GLN A 113 -13.05 1.77 -12.10
CA GLN A 113 -12.75 2.08 -10.69
C GLN A 113 -11.44 1.47 -10.24
N ILE A 114 -10.77 2.16 -9.31
CA ILE A 114 -9.65 1.63 -8.53
C ILE A 114 -10.00 1.76 -7.05
N VAL A 115 -9.81 0.69 -6.28
CA VAL A 115 -10.02 0.68 -4.83
C VAL A 115 -8.68 0.60 -4.14
N ALA A 116 -8.44 1.52 -3.20
CA ALA A 116 -7.23 1.54 -2.38
C ALA A 116 -7.56 1.61 -0.89
N VAL A 117 -6.73 0.96 -0.07
CA VAL A 117 -6.89 0.95 1.40
C VAL A 117 -5.54 1.08 2.10
N GLY A 118 -5.57 1.59 3.32
CA GLY A 118 -4.41 1.63 4.19
C GLY A 118 -4.71 2.31 5.50
N ALA A 119 -3.78 2.21 6.45
CA ALA A 119 -3.82 2.95 7.69
C ALA A 119 -2.71 4.00 7.69
N THR A 120 -2.97 5.14 8.31
CA THR A 120 -2.01 6.25 8.39
C THR A 120 -2.27 7.06 9.64
N ASP A 121 -1.21 7.65 10.17
CA ASP A 121 -1.29 8.55 11.30
C ASP A 121 -1.60 9.98 10.84
N TYR A 122 -2.43 10.65 11.60
CA TYR A 122 -2.92 12.01 11.36
C TYR A 122 -2.72 12.86 12.62
N PRO A 123 -2.47 14.16 12.48
CA PRO A 123 -2.59 15.07 13.62
C PRO A 123 -4.00 14.97 14.23
N PRO A 124 -4.14 14.99 15.57
CA PRO A 124 -5.44 15.00 16.23
C PRO A 124 -6.28 16.19 15.75
N THR A 125 -7.57 16.00 15.61
CA THR A 125 -8.54 17.03 15.16
C THR A 125 -8.37 17.51 13.72
N ALA A 126 -7.26 17.20 13.04
CA ALA A 126 -7.12 17.48 11.62
C ALA A 126 -7.83 16.41 10.79
N GLY A 127 -8.65 16.82 9.83
CA GLY A 127 -9.24 15.90 8.86
C GLY A 127 -8.21 15.27 7.92
N GLU A 128 -7.00 15.89 7.81
CA GLU A 128 -6.00 15.60 6.80
C GLU A 128 -4.60 15.43 7.41
N PHE A 129 -3.75 14.62 6.75
CA PHE A 129 -2.34 14.47 7.11
C PHE A 129 -1.50 15.67 6.61
N ASP A 130 -0.26 15.77 7.10
CA ASP A 130 0.64 16.87 6.77
C ASP A 130 0.92 16.96 5.26
N ALA A 131 1.04 18.20 4.79
CA ALA A 131 1.39 18.48 3.40
C ALA A 131 2.81 18.01 3.07
N SER A 132 3.05 17.70 1.79
CA SER A 132 4.34 17.34 1.21
C SER A 132 4.87 15.94 1.50
N GLN A 133 4.38 15.22 2.49
CA GLN A 133 4.78 13.83 2.74
C GLN A 133 3.77 12.86 2.08
N PRO A 134 4.22 11.97 1.19
CA PRO A 134 3.31 11.03 0.57
C PRO A 134 2.86 9.95 1.55
N VAL A 135 1.57 9.66 1.53
CA VAL A 135 0.98 8.50 2.22
C VAL A 135 0.70 7.42 1.20
N VAL A 136 1.29 6.24 1.39
CA VAL A 136 1.15 5.12 0.47
C VAL A 136 0.08 4.16 0.95
N ARG A 137 -0.81 3.74 0.03
CA ARG A 137 -1.88 2.78 0.29
C ARG A 137 -1.88 1.68 -0.75
N ALA A 138 -2.29 0.47 -0.35
CA ALA A 138 -2.38 -0.67 -1.26
C ALA A 138 -3.57 -0.51 -2.21
N VAL A 139 -3.37 -0.79 -3.49
CA VAL A 139 -4.44 -0.98 -4.47
C VAL A 139 -4.92 -2.42 -4.36
N LEU A 140 -6.18 -2.61 -3.98
CA LEU A 140 -6.79 -3.93 -3.81
C LEU A 140 -7.36 -4.51 -5.09
N GLY A 141 -7.79 -3.65 -6.02
CA GLY A 141 -8.41 -4.07 -7.25
C GLY A 141 -9.07 -2.91 -7.99
N GLY A 142 -9.80 -3.25 -9.04
CA GLY A 142 -10.57 -2.28 -9.81
C GLY A 142 -11.61 -2.95 -10.69
N THR A 143 -12.40 -2.11 -11.38
CA THR A 143 -13.41 -2.53 -12.36
C THR A 143 -13.13 -1.91 -13.74
N GLY A 144 -13.87 -2.31 -14.76
CA GLY A 144 -13.70 -1.80 -16.11
C GLY A 144 -12.28 -2.03 -16.62
N LYS A 145 -11.62 -1.00 -17.13
CA LYS A 145 -10.22 -1.09 -17.61
C LYS A 145 -9.20 -1.41 -16.50
N TYR A 146 -9.60 -1.31 -15.23
CA TYR A 146 -8.74 -1.61 -14.08
C TYR A 146 -9.01 -2.99 -13.45
N ILE A 147 -9.75 -3.89 -14.13
CA ILE A 147 -9.92 -5.27 -13.65
C ILE A 147 -8.56 -5.90 -13.41
N GLY A 148 -8.40 -6.50 -12.21
CA GLY A 148 -7.15 -7.13 -11.80
C GLY A 148 -6.06 -6.17 -11.30
N ALA A 149 -6.32 -4.86 -11.26
CA ALA A 149 -5.35 -3.88 -10.76
C ALA A 149 -4.81 -4.27 -9.38
N ARG A 150 -3.50 -4.18 -9.24
CA ARG A 150 -2.74 -4.41 -8.02
C ARG A 150 -1.62 -3.38 -7.96
N GLY A 151 -1.12 -3.07 -6.77
CA GLY A 151 -0.03 -2.13 -6.62
C GLY A 151 -0.25 -1.18 -5.47
N GLN A 152 0.07 0.09 -5.68
CA GLN A 152 -0.06 1.11 -4.64
C GLN A 152 -0.45 2.46 -5.23
N VAL A 153 -0.98 3.32 -4.38
CA VAL A 153 -1.16 4.75 -4.64
C VAL A 153 -0.43 5.56 -3.58
N ALA A 154 0.36 6.53 -4.02
CA ALA A 154 0.99 7.53 -3.19
C ALA A 154 0.15 8.82 -3.26
N SER A 155 -0.44 9.21 -2.13
CA SER A 155 -1.25 10.42 -1.96
C SER A 155 -0.38 11.51 -1.35
N THR A 156 -0.10 12.58 -2.08
CA THR A 156 0.63 13.74 -1.57
C THR A 156 -0.32 14.91 -1.46
N ARG A 157 -0.49 15.44 -0.24
CA ARG A 157 -1.31 16.63 0.01
C ARG A 157 -0.50 17.88 -0.32
N ASN A 158 -1.10 18.80 -1.06
CA ASN A 158 -0.54 20.11 -1.36
C ASN A 158 -0.89 21.13 -0.27
N ALA A 159 -0.20 22.27 -0.25
CA ALA A 159 -0.42 23.33 0.73
C ALA A 159 -1.84 23.94 0.67
N ASP A 160 -2.47 23.95 -0.50
CA ASP A 160 -3.84 24.43 -0.72
C ASP A 160 -4.92 23.41 -0.29
N GLY A 161 -4.50 22.21 0.13
CA GLY A 161 -5.37 21.13 0.55
C GLY A 161 -5.81 20.18 -0.57
N SER A 162 -5.43 20.45 -1.82
CA SER A 162 -5.58 19.51 -2.94
C SER A 162 -4.58 18.35 -2.84
N TYR A 163 -4.75 17.32 -3.70
CA TYR A 163 -3.85 16.16 -3.69
C TYR A 163 -3.32 15.81 -5.06
N LYS A 164 -2.11 15.27 -5.08
CA LYS A 164 -1.56 14.50 -6.18
C LYS A 164 -1.62 13.02 -5.82
N GLN A 165 -2.26 12.23 -6.65
CA GLN A 165 -2.41 10.78 -6.52
C GLN A 165 -1.57 10.09 -7.58
N VAL A 166 -0.55 9.32 -7.18
CA VAL A 166 0.34 8.59 -8.09
C VAL A 166 0.17 7.10 -7.86
N PHE A 167 -0.45 6.43 -8.81
CA PHE A 167 -0.59 4.97 -8.81
C PHE A 167 0.64 4.34 -9.45
N THR A 168 1.12 3.26 -8.85
CA THR A 168 2.06 2.30 -9.44
C THR A 168 1.35 0.96 -9.49
N LEU A 169 0.87 0.60 -10.68
CA LEU A 169 0.07 -0.62 -10.90
C LEU A 169 0.94 -1.71 -11.51
N LEU A 170 0.78 -2.94 -11.07
CA LEU A 170 1.41 -4.13 -11.66
C LEU A 170 0.69 -4.48 -12.97
N LYS A 171 1.47 -4.87 -13.99
CA LYS A 171 1.00 -5.39 -15.29
C LYS A 171 1.04 -6.91 -15.33
#